data_5492072b19bf53ec6281598637b80354
#
_entry.id   5492072b19bf53ec6281598637b80354
#
_cell.length_a   1.000
_cell.length_b   1.000
_cell.length_c   1.000
_cell.angle_alpha   90.00
_cell.angle_beta   90.00
_cell.angle_gamma   90.00
#
_symmetry.space_group_name_H-M   'P 1'
#
loop_
_entity.id
_entity.type
_entity.pdbx_description
1 polymer ?
#
loop_
_entity_poly.entity_id
_entity_poly.type
_entity_poly.pdbx_seq_one_letter_code
_entity_poly.pdbx_strand_id
1 'polypeptide(L)'
;MNASSNSKNQNETCPAELPNFCAQRHWAIFWILILCSLSVVAGRVLTVQNHQARGDSPFFSANDRSRWCTIRSLGDDGTYRIDEAIRRGQPIDWDSIDKVQHVGEDGRLHFYSSKPTLLPTLLAGVYRGVKIVTGRDLENDPIFVARLMLLLVNVGGWAVYLYFMALTINSIPVPDWSRYYVLACAGFGTYLSTYVNTLNNHLPAAISVMISLYCLSVIWRKEIAGWRYFFAAGLFSAFAAANELPALSFFSLAALCCLVRSPRGTAFGFVPGFVLVAVGFFGTNFLAHGEYRPAYAHRGDGDVVKTLTGDFEVALAKGQLPPELNYDELGSPEVSVGTWPSSPSNETRWVVRDLLSAKQFSIVNVGDSGGAGFEYEIRQWDNWYDYPGSYWLDVNAESKSLVDRGQPSGILYAFHVLFGHHGVFSLTPMWVMSFAGMFSLLIGAKIAGQFQMRWLGLMTVVLSVVVIGFYLNRPEMDRNYGGVTSALRWLFWLAPLWLVCMLPVVDGLARTRTGKAICYLLFAVSAVSACYSVANPWVHPWLYEIWGMTGLPR
;
A
#
# COMPACT_ATOMS: atom_id res chain seq x y z
N MET A 1 34.32 -19.25 59.67
CA MET A 1 33.06 -18.53 59.76
C MET A 1 32.65 -18.17 58.33
N ASN A 2 31.80 -19.02 57.77
CA ASN A 2 31.30 -18.87 56.36
C ASN A 2 30.01 -18.06 56.38
N ALA A 3 30.00 -16.93 55.69
CA ALA A 3 28.77 -16.18 55.37
C ALA A 3 28.37 -16.47 53.94
N SER A 4 27.41 -17.35 53.73
CA SER A 4 26.75 -17.61 52.46
C SER A 4 25.73 -16.50 52.17
N SER A 5 25.98 -15.70 51.15
CA SER A 5 25.02 -14.75 50.63
C SER A 5 23.96 -15.48 49.76
N ASN A 6 22.77 -15.58 50.30
CA ASN A 6 21.59 -16.12 49.63
C ASN A 6 21.03 -15.06 48.65
N SER A 7 21.34 -15.16 47.36
CA SER A 7 20.64 -14.43 46.32
C SER A 7 19.29 -15.09 46.04
N LYS A 8 18.23 -14.55 46.62
CA LYS A 8 16.84 -14.93 46.26
C LYS A 8 16.54 -14.49 44.84
N ASN A 9 16.67 -15.44 43.91
CA ASN A 9 16.00 -15.39 42.63
C ASN A 9 14.48 -15.50 42.88
N GLN A 10 13.79 -14.38 42.89
CA GLN A 10 12.33 -14.38 42.82
C GLN A 10 11.92 -14.64 41.35
N ASN A 11 11.97 -15.91 40.94
CA ASN A 11 11.11 -16.40 39.90
C ASN A 11 9.71 -16.47 40.52
N GLU A 12 8.84 -15.50 40.23
CA GLU A 12 7.40 -15.66 40.47
C GLU A 12 6.90 -16.77 39.55
N THR A 13 7.09 -18.00 39.96
CA THR A 13 6.39 -19.17 39.39
C THR A 13 4.95 -19.08 39.88
N CYS A 14 4.01 -18.92 38.95
CA CYS A 14 2.59 -19.01 39.25
C CYS A 14 2.30 -20.34 39.98
N PRO A 15 1.56 -20.33 41.10
CA PRO A 15 1.25 -21.55 41.83
C PRO A 15 0.58 -22.58 40.92
N ALA A 16 0.94 -23.85 41.05
CA ALA A 16 0.47 -24.94 40.18
C ALA A 16 -1.06 -25.17 40.20
N GLU A 17 -1.78 -24.50 41.09
CA GLU A 17 -3.23 -24.66 41.26
C GLU A 17 -4.11 -23.67 40.45
N LEU A 18 -3.53 -22.71 39.68
CA LEU A 18 -4.28 -21.71 38.94
C LEU A 18 -3.83 -21.51 37.46
N PRO A 19 -3.63 -22.55 36.63
CA PRO A 19 -3.25 -22.34 35.22
C PRO A 19 -4.30 -21.55 34.45
N ASN A 20 -5.58 -21.70 34.78
CA ASN A 20 -6.68 -20.96 34.13
C ASN A 20 -6.69 -19.47 34.50
N PHE A 21 -6.35 -19.10 35.73
CA PHE A 21 -6.35 -17.71 36.19
C PHE A 21 -5.22 -16.89 35.54
N CYS A 22 -4.02 -17.45 35.45
CA CYS A 22 -2.90 -16.79 34.76
C CYS A 22 -3.16 -16.63 33.27
N ALA A 23 -3.74 -17.62 32.61
CA ALA A 23 -4.14 -17.55 31.22
C ALA A 23 -5.26 -16.50 31.00
N GLN A 24 -6.25 -16.43 31.88
CA GLN A 24 -7.31 -15.42 31.82
C GLN A 24 -6.76 -14.01 32.00
N ARG A 25 -5.86 -13.79 32.97
CA ARG A 25 -5.22 -12.48 33.21
C ARG A 25 -4.41 -12.02 31.99
N HIS A 26 -3.69 -12.92 31.35
CA HIS A 26 -2.89 -12.64 30.16
C HIS A 26 -3.79 -12.15 29.00
N TRP A 27 -4.89 -12.85 28.69
CA TRP A 27 -5.83 -12.45 27.66
C TRP A 27 -6.59 -11.17 28.01
N ALA A 28 -6.87 -10.91 29.30
CA ALA A 28 -7.48 -9.65 29.72
C ALA A 28 -6.60 -8.44 29.34
N ILE A 29 -5.28 -8.52 29.52
CA ILE A 29 -4.35 -7.44 29.12
C ILE A 29 -4.36 -7.26 27.59
N PHE A 30 -4.35 -8.35 26.81
CA PHE A 30 -4.47 -8.25 25.36
C PHE A 30 -5.76 -7.53 24.95
N TRP A 31 -6.90 -7.90 25.54
CA TRP A 31 -8.18 -7.23 25.24
C TRP A 31 -8.18 -5.77 25.66
N ILE A 32 -7.59 -5.41 26.78
CA ILE A 32 -7.45 -3.99 27.20
C ILE A 32 -6.67 -3.21 26.13
N LEU A 33 -5.50 -3.71 25.70
CA LEU A 33 -4.70 -3.04 24.67
C LEU A 33 -5.46 -2.91 23.34
N ILE A 34 -6.13 -3.97 22.91
CA ILE A 34 -6.95 -3.98 21.69
C ILE A 34 -8.09 -2.97 21.82
N LEU A 35 -8.87 -3.01 22.88
CA LEU A 35 -10.03 -2.13 23.07
C LEU A 35 -9.60 -0.66 23.22
N CYS A 36 -8.50 -0.38 23.91
CA CYS A 36 -7.94 0.99 23.97
C CYS A 36 -7.55 1.49 22.57
N SER A 37 -6.86 0.66 21.77
CA SER A 37 -6.50 1.04 20.40
C SER A 37 -7.74 1.26 19.53
N LEU A 38 -8.72 0.36 19.59
CA LEU A 38 -10.00 0.49 18.87
C LEU A 38 -10.76 1.76 19.26
N SER A 39 -10.81 2.07 20.56
CA SER A 39 -11.48 3.29 21.05
C SER A 39 -10.82 4.55 20.51
N VAL A 40 -9.47 4.58 20.48
CA VAL A 40 -8.73 5.72 19.94
C VAL A 40 -8.99 5.89 18.43
N VAL A 41 -8.88 4.82 17.63
CA VAL A 41 -9.08 4.95 16.18
C VAL A 41 -10.55 5.17 15.82
N ALA A 42 -11.50 4.58 16.53
CA ALA A 42 -12.93 4.85 16.34
C ALA A 42 -13.27 6.30 16.70
N GLY A 43 -12.73 6.81 17.82
CA GLY A 43 -12.88 8.21 18.20
C GLY A 43 -12.36 9.15 17.10
N ARG A 44 -11.22 8.85 16.49
CA ARG A 44 -10.67 9.62 15.36
C ARG A 44 -11.63 9.63 14.15
N VAL A 45 -12.13 8.46 13.75
CA VAL A 45 -13.08 8.35 12.63
C VAL A 45 -14.33 9.21 12.87
N LEU A 46 -14.81 9.24 14.12
CA LEU A 46 -16.06 9.92 14.46
C LEU A 46 -15.91 11.44 14.65
N THR A 47 -14.78 11.90 15.18
CA THR A 47 -14.65 13.27 15.71
C THR A 47 -13.70 14.16 14.91
N VAL A 48 -12.73 13.59 14.17
CA VAL A 48 -11.76 14.42 13.45
C VAL A 48 -12.46 15.18 12.32
N GLN A 49 -12.32 16.50 12.36
CA GLN A 49 -12.72 17.42 11.29
C GLN A 49 -11.44 18.08 10.75
N ASN A 50 -11.25 18.00 9.44
CA ASN A 50 -10.11 18.64 8.80
C ASN A 50 -10.60 19.84 7.99
N HIS A 51 -10.38 21.03 8.52
CA HIS A 51 -10.74 22.30 7.87
C HIS A 51 -9.62 22.84 6.94
N GLN A 52 -8.44 22.21 6.90
CA GLN A 52 -7.27 22.73 6.18
C GLN A 52 -7.08 22.13 4.79
N ALA A 53 -7.67 20.98 4.51
CA ALA A 53 -7.59 20.33 3.19
C ALA A 53 -8.81 20.73 2.33
N ARG A 54 -8.65 20.66 1.01
CA ARG A 54 -9.74 20.84 0.04
C ARG A 54 -10.88 19.81 0.17
N GLY A 55 -10.81 18.91 1.13
CA GLY A 55 -11.83 17.91 1.40
C GLY A 55 -12.14 17.83 2.88
N ASP A 56 -13.42 17.75 3.21
CA ASP A 56 -13.87 17.48 4.58
C ASP A 56 -13.56 16.03 4.98
N SER A 57 -13.23 15.82 6.29
CA SER A 57 -13.10 14.47 6.81
C SER A 57 -14.38 13.65 6.56
N PRO A 58 -14.29 12.42 6.00
CA PRO A 58 -13.07 11.62 5.81
C PRO A 58 -12.50 11.59 4.38
N PHE A 59 -12.76 12.58 3.54
CA PHE A 59 -12.34 12.65 2.14
C PHE A 59 -11.06 13.52 2.02
N PHE A 60 -9.94 13.02 2.49
CA PHE A 60 -8.74 13.83 2.70
C PHE A 60 -7.86 14.05 1.47
N SER A 61 -7.83 13.08 0.55
CA SER A 61 -6.88 13.09 -0.57
C SER A 61 -7.51 12.67 -1.89
N ALA A 62 -6.79 12.95 -2.98
CA ALA A 62 -7.13 12.42 -4.30
C ALA A 62 -7.19 10.88 -4.30
N ASN A 63 -6.31 10.25 -3.51
CA ASN A 63 -6.18 8.80 -3.44
C ASN A 63 -7.41 8.10 -2.84
N ASP A 64 -7.99 8.66 -1.77
CA ASP A 64 -9.22 8.12 -1.17
C ASP A 64 -10.47 8.53 -1.94
N ARG A 65 -10.58 9.80 -2.39
CA ARG A 65 -11.71 10.28 -3.20
C ARG A 65 -11.91 9.48 -4.46
N SER A 66 -10.85 9.14 -5.17
CA SER A 66 -10.91 8.28 -6.36
C SER A 66 -11.60 6.93 -6.10
N ARG A 67 -11.35 6.30 -4.94
CA ARG A 67 -12.04 5.07 -4.55
C ARG A 67 -13.48 5.32 -4.11
N TRP A 68 -13.72 6.39 -3.38
CA TRP A 68 -15.08 6.78 -2.98
C TRP A 68 -15.99 7.05 -4.18
N CYS A 69 -15.47 7.68 -5.25
CA CYS A 69 -16.21 7.85 -6.50
C CYS A 69 -16.66 6.51 -7.08
N THR A 70 -15.74 5.52 -7.17
CA THR A 70 -16.09 4.18 -7.66
C THR A 70 -17.14 3.49 -6.77
N ILE A 71 -16.99 3.59 -5.44
CA ILE A 71 -17.95 3.00 -4.48
C ILE A 71 -19.34 3.61 -4.67
N ARG A 72 -19.40 4.95 -4.81
CA ARG A 72 -20.64 5.67 -5.04
C ARG A 72 -21.29 5.27 -6.37
N SER A 73 -20.54 5.38 -7.48
CA SER A 73 -21.06 5.05 -8.81
C SER A 73 -21.55 3.60 -8.92
N LEU A 74 -20.80 2.64 -8.36
CA LEU A 74 -21.24 1.24 -8.30
C LEU A 74 -22.45 1.03 -7.39
N GLY A 75 -22.49 1.73 -6.26
CA GLY A 75 -23.55 1.58 -5.28
C GLY A 75 -24.87 2.22 -5.71
N ASP A 76 -24.80 3.36 -6.37
CA ASP A 76 -25.98 4.14 -6.77
C ASP A 76 -26.40 3.83 -8.21
N ASP A 77 -25.46 3.82 -9.16
CA ASP A 77 -25.72 3.77 -10.60
C ASP A 77 -25.37 2.40 -11.23
N GLY A 78 -24.70 1.52 -10.48
CA GLY A 78 -24.29 0.19 -10.97
C GLY A 78 -23.17 0.22 -12.01
N THR A 79 -22.40 1.31 -12.12
CA THR A 79 -21.35 1.52 -13.11
C THR A 79 -20.00 1.85 -12.47
N TYR A 80 -18.90 1.53 -13.17
CA TYR A 80 -17.55 1.96 -12.79
C TYR A 80 -17.20 3.37 -13.28
N ARG A 81 -18.01 3.95 -14.18
CA ARG A 81 -17.84 5.33 -14.65
C ARG A 81 -18.07 6.30 -13.50
N ILE A 82 -17.15 7.25 -13.32
CA ILE A 82 -17.19 8.22 -12.20
C ILE A 82 -17.61 9.63 -12.66
N ASP A 83 -17.99 9.81 -13.92
CA ASP A 83 -18.34 11.11 -14.51
C ASP A 83 -19.37 11.87 -13.68
N GLU A 84 -20.46 11.21 -13.29
CA GLU A 84 -21.52 11.83 -12.49
C GLU A 84 -21.06 12.15 -11.06
N ALA A 85 -20.23 11.29 -10.48
CA ALA A 85 -19.69 11.53 -9.15
C ALA A 85 -18.80 12.78 -9.12
N ILE A 86 -17.90 12.95 -10.10
CA ILE A 86 -16.96 14.09 -10.14
C ILE A 86 -17.59 15.41 -10.59
N ARG A 87 -18.71 15.38 -11.35
CA ARG A 87 -19.42 16.60 -11.78
C ARG A 87 -20.19 17.28 -10.64
N ARG A 88 -20.63 16.55 -9.65
CA ARG A 88 -21.44 17.05 -8.54
C ARG A 88 -20.55 17.64 -7.45
N GLY A 89 -20.21 18.93 -7.58
CA GLY A 89 -19.24 19.63 -6.75
C GLY A 89 -19.66 19.98 -5.31
N GLN A 90 -20.84 19.56 -4.82
CA GLN A 90 -21.31 19.88 -3.48
C GLN A 90 -22.10 18.70 -2.88
N PRO A 91 -22.05 18.45 -1.54
CA PRO A 91 -21.29 19.19 -0.52
C PRO A 91 -19.79 18.85 -0.45
N ILE A 92 -19.33 17.82 -1.17
CA ILE A 92 -17.94 17.36 -1.23
C ILE A 92 -17.39 17.58 -2.63
N ASP A 93 -16.17 18.11 -2.74
CA ASP A 93 -15.42 18.07 -3.99
C ASP A 93 -14.92 16.65 -4.23
N TRP A 94 -15.65 15.91 -5.05
CA TRP A 94 -15.36 14.52 -5.40
C TRP A 94 -14.25 14.38 -6.44
N ASP A 95 -13.89 15.47 -7.14
CA ASP A 95 -12.87 15.39 -8.18
C ASP A 95 -11.50 14.98 -7.62
N SER A 96 -10.77 14.25 -8.44
CA SER A 96 -9.50 13.62 -8.05
C SER A 96 -8.54 13.61 -9.23
N ILE A 97 -7.27 13.92 -8.96
CA ILE A 97 -6.18 13.72 -9.93
C ILE A 97 -5.90 12.22 -10.19
N ASP A 98 -6.35 11.34 -9.29
CA ASP A 98 -6.20 9.88 -9.38
C ASP A 98 -7.32 9.26 -10.23
N LYS A 99 -7.53 9.79 -11.43
CA LYS A 99 -8.49 9.30 -12.44
C LYS A 99 -7.79 9.06 -13.78
N VAL A 100 -8.44 8.27 -14.62
CA VAL A 100 -8.05 7.96 -15.99
C VAL A 100 -9.23 8.19 -16.91
N GLN A 101 -8.96 8.37 -18.21
CA GLN A 101 -10.00 8.50 -19.22
C GLN A 101 -9.76 7.51 -20.36
N HIS A 102 -10.78 6.78 -20.72
CA HIS A 102 -10.77 5.90 -21.89
C HIS A 102 -12.18 5.72 -22.45
N VAL A 103 -12.29 5.13 -23.64
CA VAL A 103 -13.56 4.85 -24.30
C VAL A 103 -14.30 3.75 -23.53
N GLY A 104 -15.56 4.00 -23.18
CA GLY A 104 -16.46 3.02 -22.57
C GLY A 104 -17.16 2.13 -23.60
N GLU A 105 -17.99 1.20 -23.11
CA GLU A 105 -18.78 0.28 -23.98
C GLU A 105 -19.74 1.01 -24.94
N ASP A 106 -20.15 2.23 -24.59
CA ASP A 106 -21.01 3.09 -25.42
C ASP A 106 -20.25 3.89 -26.50
N GLY A 107 -18.94 3.65 -26.64
CA GLY A 107 -18.07 4.34 -27.61
C GLY A 107 -17.74 5.78 -27.23
N ARG A 108 -18.04 6.23 -25.99
CA ARG A 108 -17.75 7.59 -25.52
C ARG A 108 -16.62 7.57 -24.51
N LEU A 109 -15.92 8.69 -24.38
CA LEU A 109 -14.90 8.91 -23.38
C LEU A 109 -15.54 9.10 -22.00
N HIS A 110 -15.10 8.30 -21.02
CA HIS A 110 -15.54 8.36 -19.64
C HIS A 110 -14.36 8.39 -18.68
N PHE A 111 -14.58 8.97 -17.52
CA PHE A 111 -13.63 8.93 -16.41
C PHE A 111 -13.85 7.70 -15.54
N TYR A 112 -12.73 7.11 -15.12
CA TYR A 112 -12.67 5.99 -14.19
C TYR A 112 -11.63 6.26 -13.10
N SER A 113 -11.74 5.57 -11.97
CA SER A 113 -10.68 5.60 -10.97
C SER A 113 -9.40 4.96 -11.50
N SER A 114 -8.25 5.54 -11.23
CA SER A 114 -6.95 4.92 -11.55
C SER A 114 -6.57 3.80 -10.56
N LYS A 115 -7.40 3.53 -9.56
CA LYS A 115 -7.10 2.55 -8.50
C LYS A 115 -7.64 1.16 -8.86
N PRO A 116 -6.99 0.07 -8.38
CA PRO A 116 -7.50 -1.28 -8.59
C PRO A 116 -8.97 -1.42 -8.16
N THR A 117 -9.76 -2.08 -8.98
CA THR A 117 -11.23 -2.11 -8.89
C THR A 117 -11.78 -3.05 -7.82
N LEU A 118 -11.05 -4.12 -7.45
CA LEU A 118 -11.55 -5.15 -6.54
C LEU A 118 -11.98 -4.59 -5.18
N LEU A 119 -11.14 -3.81 -4.51
CA LEU A 119 -11.46 -3.25 -3.19
C LEU A 119 -12.68 -2.31 -3.25
N PRO A 120 -12.76 -1.30 -4.13
CA PRO A 120 -13.95 -0.47 -4.28
C PRO A 120 -15.22 -1.28 -4.59
N THR A 121 -15.12 -2.35 -5.39
CA THR A 121 -16.27 -3.23 -5.71
C THR A 121 -16.80 -3.92 -4.46
N LEU A 122 -15.92 -4.49 -3.63
CA LEU A 122 -16.34 -5.11 -2.37
C LEU A 122 -16.97 -4.08 -1.43
N LEU A 123 -16.41 -2.88 -1.37
CA LEU A 123 -16.90 -1.79 -0.53
C LEU A 123 -18.22 -1.19 -1.05
N ALA A 124 -18.47 -1.21 -2.35
CA ALA A 124 -19.76 -0.85 -2.92
C ALA A 124 -20.88 -1.78 -2.41
N GLY A 125 -20.58 -3.07 -2.22
CA GLY A 125 -21.50 -4.01 -1.54
C GLY A 125 -21.80 -3.60 -0.09
N VAL A 126 -20.76 -3.21 0.68
CA VAL A 126 -20.94 -2.69 2.05
C VAL A 126 -21.75 -1.40 2.03
N TYR A 127 -21.46 -0.47 1.11
CA TYR A 127 -22.21 0.78 0.93
C TYR A 127 -23.69 0.54 0.65
N ARG A 128 -24.02 -0.38 -0.26
CA ARG A 128 -25.43 -0.76 -0.51
C ARG A 128 -26.11 -1.27 0.75
N GLY A 129 -25.41 -2.09 1.55
CA GLY A 129 -25.94 -2.54 2.85
C GLY A 129 -26.20 -1.37 3.79
N VAL A 130 -25.28 -0.42 3.93
CA VAL A 130 -25.43 0.80 4.73
C VAL A 130 -26.63 1.62 4.24
N LYS A 131 -26.76 1.83 2.92
CA LYS A 131 -27.87 2.57 2.30
C LYS A 131 -29.22 1.92 2.62
N ILE A 132 -29.33 0.59 2.51
CA ILE A 132 -30.56 -0.14 2.82
C ILE A 132 -30.94 -0.01 4.30
N VAL A 133 -29.97 -0.12 5.21
CA VAL A 133 -30.23 -0.11 6.66
C VAL A 133 -30.53 1.29 7.19
N THR A 134 -29.82 2.32 6.68
CA THR A 134 -29.91 3.69 7.21
C THR A 134 -30.83 4.61 6.41
N GLY A 135 -31.14 4.25 5.16
CA GLY A 135 -31.83 5.14 4.21
C GLY A 135 -30.98 6.32 3.73
N ARG A 136 -29.68 6.37 4.07
CA ARG A 136 -28.77 7.45 3.73
C ARG A 136 -27.78 7.02 2.67
N ASP A 137 -27.32 7.95 1.83
CA ASP A 137 -26.40 7.70 0.73
C ASP A 137 -25.21 8.67 0.74
N LEU A 138 -24.21 8.37 -0.11
CA LEU A 138 -23.01 9.20 -0.25
C LEU A 138 -23.28 10.53 -0.96
N GLU A 139 -24.41 10.71 -1.63
CA GLU A 139 -24.78 11.96 -2.28
C GLU A 139 -25.31 12.99 -1.27
N ASN A 140 -26.24 12.57 -0.41
CA ASN A 140 -26.96 13.46 0.50
C ASN A 140 -26.30 13.57 1.87
N ASP A 141 -25.75 12.46 2.40
CA ASP A 141 -25.12 12.39 3.73
C ASP A 141 -23.69 11.79 3.65
N PRO A 142 -22.77 12.35 2.83
CA PRO A 142 -21.48 11.71 2.55
C PRO A 142 -20.63 11.47 3.80
N ILE A 143 -20.59 12.44 4.73
CA ILE A 143 -19.78 12.34 5.95
C ILE A 143 -20.27 11.24 6.87
N PHE A 144 -21.59 11.17 7.09
CA PHE A 144 -22.18 10.13 7.94
C PHE A 144 -21.94 8.73 7.36
N VAL A 145 -22.26 8.55 6.09
CA VAL A 145 -22.13 7.25 5.41
C VAL A 145 -20.67 6.79 5.35
N ALA A 146 -19.75 7.68 4.95
CA ALA A 146 -18.33 7.34 4.88
C ALA A 146 -17.76 7.00 6.27
N ARG A 147 -18.10 7.74 7.33
CA ARG A 147 -17.67 7.42 8.70
C ARG A 147 -18.20 6.09 9.16
N LEU A 148 -19.47 5.78 8.89
CA LEU A 148 -20.06 4.49 9.24
C LEU A 148 -19.35 3.35 8.49
N MET A 149 -19.07 3.52 7.20
CA MET A 149 -18.31 2.54 6.43
C MET A 149 -16.89 2.36 6.98
N LEU A 150 -16.19 3.45 7.35
CA LEU A 150 -14.86 3.36 7.96
C LEU A 150 -14.89 2.66 9.32
N LEU A 151 -15.92 2.86 10.13
CA LEU A 151 -16.09 2.10 11.38
C LEU A 151 -16.24 0.60 11.10
N LEU A 152 -17.09 0.23 10.14
CA LEU A 152 -17.35 -1.18 9.82
C LEU A 152 -16.10 -1.85 9.21
N VAL A 153 -15.47 -1.19 8.23
CA VAL A 153 -14.41 -1.81 7.43
C VAL A 153 -13.03 -1.57 8.03
N ASN A 154 -12.68 -0.31 8.32
CA ASN A 154 -11.32 0.02 8.77
C ASN A 154 -11.14 -0.29 10.26
N VAL A 155 -12.06 0.15 11.13
CA VAL A 155 -11.95 -0.13 12.58
C VAL A 155 -12.24 -1.61 12.86
N GLY A 156 -13.23 -2.20 12.18
CA GLY A 156 -13.46 -3.66 12.24
C GLY A 156 -12.27 -4.46 11.74
N GLY A 157 -11.68 -4.07 10.61
CA GLY A 157 -10.46 -4.66 10.08
C GLY A 157 -9.26 -4.49 11.02
N TRP A 158 -9.14 -3.33 11.69
CA TRP A 158 -8.12 -3.07 12.70
C TRP A 158 -8.26 -3.99 13.92
N ALA A 159 -9.48 -4.27 14.35
CA ALA A 159 -9.75 -5.26 15.40
C ALA A 159 -9.25 -6.66 14.99
N VAL A 160 -9.53 -7.06 13.76
CA VAL A 160 -9.05 -8.33 13.18
C VAL A 160 -7.52 -8.37 13.14
N TYR A 161 -6.88 -7.28 12.69
CA TYR A 161 -5.42 -7.16 12.67
C TYR A 161 -4.79 -7.37 14.04
N LEU A 162 -5.25 -6.64 15.05
CA LEU A 162 -4.72 -6.74 16.42
C LEU A 162 -5.01 -8.09 17.06
N TYR A 163 -6.16 -8.68 16.79
CA TYR A 163 -6.52 -10.02 17.27
C TYR A 163 -5.58 -11.09 16.69
N PHE A 164 -5.34 -11.10 15.37
CA PHE A 164 -4.42 -12.05 14.75
C PHE A 164 -2.97 -11.79 15.15
N MET A 165 -2.57 -10.54 15.39
CA MET A 165 -1.29 -10.19 15.99
C MET A 165 -1.17 -10.81 17.38
N ALA A 166 -2.16 -10.64 18.25
CA ALA A 166 -2.19 -11.24 19.60
C ALA A 166 -2.08 -12.77 19.56
N LEU A 167 -2.85 -13.43 18.67
CA LEU A 167 -2.77 -14.89 18.46
C LEU A 167 -1.36 -15.32 18.02
N THR A 168 -0.74 -14.58 17.11
CA THR A 168 0.57 -14.91 16.58
C THR A 168 1.66 -14.77 17.64
N ILE A 169 1.74 -13.63 18.32
CA ILE A 169 2.76 -13.39 19.34
C ILE A 169 2.55 -14.26 20.58
N ASN A 170 1.30 -14.58 20.93
CA ASN A 170 1.00 -15.51 22.02
C ASN A 170 1.52 -16.93 21.77
N SER A 171 1.67 -17.29 20.51
CA SER A 171 2.19 -18.61 20.11
C SER A 171 3.70 -18.74 20.18
N ILE A 172 4.42 -17.64 20.43
CA ILE A 172 5.88 -17.59 20.50
C ILE A 172 6.31 -17.65 21.96
N PRO A 173 7.29 -18.49 22.34
CA PRO A 173 7.71 -18.68 23.74
C PRO A 173 8.60 -17.53 24.22
N VAL A 174 7.99 -16.41 24.53
CA VAL A 174 8.63 -15.21 25.12
C VAL A 174 7.84 -14.77 26.36
N PRO A 175 8.45 -14.02 27.30
CA PRO A 175 7.75 -13.46 28.45
C PRO A 175 6.58 -12.56 28.07
N ASP A 176 5.58 -12.50 28.93
CA ASP A 176 4.35 -11.73 28.70
C ASP A 176 4.60 -10.25 28.45
N TRP A 177 5.58 -9.64 29.16
CA TRP A 177 5.93 -8.25 28.95
C TRP A 177 6.33 -7.97 27.49
N SER A 178 7.12 -8.86 26.88
CA SER A 178 7.56 -8.71 25.48
C SER A 178 6.37 -8.81 24.52
N ARG A 179 5.41 -9.69 24.80
CA ARG A 179 4.17 -9.81 24.02
C ARG A 179 3.30 -8.56 24.14
N TYR A 180 3.09 -8.05 25.36
CA TYR A 180 2.32 -6.83 25.61
C TYR A 180 2.97 -5.62 24.93
N TYR A 181 4.28 -5.51 25.00
CA TYR A 181 5.03 -4.45 24.36
C TYR A 181 4.84 -4.46 22.83
N VAL A 182 5.00 -5.62 22.17
CA VAL A 182 4.82 -5.72 20.71
C VAL A 182 3.37 -5.45 20.30
N LEU A 183 2.39 -5.92 21.08
CA LEU A 183 0.98 -5.59 20.81
C LEU A 183 0.69 -4.09 20.97
N ALA A 184 1.28 -3.45 21.99
CA ALA A 184 1.19 -1.99 22.16
C ALA A 184 1.85 -1.25 20.98
N CYS A 185 3.03 -1.70 20.53
CA CYS A 185 3.66 -1.17 19.32
C CYS A 185 2.75 -1.32 18.08
N ALA A 186 2.10 -2.47 17.90
CA ALA A 186 1.15 -2.69 16.83
C ALA A 186 -0.02 -1.71 16.90
N GLY A 187 -0.61 -1.54 18.09
CA GLY A 187 -1.82 -0.73 18.29
C GLY A 187 -1.61 0.78 18.25
N PHE A 188 -0.41 1.27 18.62
CA PHE A 188 -0.19 2.71 18.85
C PHE A 188 1.11 3.25 18.25
N GLY A 189 2.11 2.41 17.98
CA GLY A 189 3.44 2.84 17.53
C GLY A 189 3.64 2.85 16.01
N THR A 190 2.67 2.36 15.23
CA THR A 190 2.76 2.29 13.78
C THR A 190 1.84 3.31 13.12
N TYR A 191 2.26 3.85 11.98
CA TYR A 191 1.40 4.69 11.14
C TYR A 191 0.18 3.96 10.56
N LEU A 192 0.11 2.63 10.62
CA LEU A 192 -1.12 1.90 10.26
C LEU A 192 -2.32 2.40 11.06
N SER A 193 -2.14 2.67 12.37
CA SER A 193 -3.22 3.21 13.21
C SER A 193 -3.68 4.62 12.77
N THR A 194 -2.80 5.40 12.16
CA THR A 194 -3.10 6.73 11.63
C THR A 194 -3.98 6.63 10.38
N TYR A 195 -3.72 5.63 9.54
CA TYR A 195 -4.45 5.41 8.28
C TYR A 195 -5.79 4.68 8.46
N VAL A 196 -6.21 4.35 9.68
CA VAL A 196 -7.54 3.77 9.94
C VAL A 196 -8.67 4.77 9.64
N ASN A 197 -8.43 6.08 9.78
CA ASN A 197 -9.45 7.12 9.58
C ASN A 197 -9.67 7.54 8.11
N THR A 198 -9.00 6.91 7.16
CA THR A 198 -9.13 7.21 5.72
C THR A 198 -9.26 5.93 4.90
N LEU A 199 -9.97 6.01 3.78
CA LEU A 199 -10.07 4.88 2.86
C LEU A 199 -8.77 4.73 2.08
N ASN A 200 -8.11 3.58 2.24
CA ASN A 200 -6.84 3.29 1.59
C ASN A 200 -6.69 1.79 1.33
N ASN A 201 -5.69 1.42 0.52
CA ASN A 201 -5.34 0.03 0.21
C ASN A 201 -4.29 -0.57 1.16
N HIS A 202 -3.56 0.29 1.90
CA HIS A 202 -2.45 -0.14 2.75
C HIS A 202 -2.92 -0.92 3.97
N LEU A 203 -4.01 -0.46 4.60
CA LEU A 203 -4.60 -1.13 5.76
C LEU A 203 -5.16 -2.51 5.42
N PRO A 204 -6.00 -2.71 4.38
CA PRO A 204 -6.44 -4.04 3.95
C PRO A 204 -5.28 -4.98 3.59
N ALA A 205 -4.22 -4.46 2.96
CA ALA A 205 -3.03 -5.25 2.66
C ALA A 205 -2.31 -5.72 3.93
N ALA A 206 -2.09 -4.84 4.91
CA ALA A 206 -1.45 -5.18 6.18
C ALA A 206 -2.28 -6.18 7.00
N ILE A 207 -3.61 -6.02 7.05
CA ILE A 207 -4.53 -6.98 7.70
C ILE A 207 -4.39 -8.35 7.04
N SER A 208 -4.37 -8.37 5.72
CA SER A 208 -4.27 -9.61 4.93
C SER A 208 -2.93 -10.33 5.14
N VAL A 209 -1.82 -9.58 5.16
CA VAL A 209 -0.50 -10.13 5.52
C VAL A 209 -0.53 -10.71 6.93
N MET A 210 -1.16 -10.03 7.91
CA MET A 210 -1.24 -10.50 9.28
C MET A 210 -2.01 -11.84 9.39
N ILE A 211 -3.17 -11.95 8.74
CA ILE A 211 -3.97 -13.17 8.73
C ILE A 211 -3.21 -14.31 8.05
N SER A 212 -2.61 -14.04 6.88
CA SER A 212 -1.80 -15.03 6.16
C SER A 212 -0.60 -15.49 6.99
N LEU A 213 0.11 -14.57 7.65
CA LEU A 213 1.23 -14.87 8.56
C LEU A 213 0.81 -15.79 9.71
N TYR A 214 -0.34 -15.51 10.33
CA TYR A 214 -0.91 -16.39 11.35
C TYR A 214 -1.16 -17.79 10.79
N CYS A 215 -1.82 -17.88 9.63
CA CYS A 215 -2.11 -19.17 8.99
C CYS A 215 -0.83 -19.95 8.65
N LEU A 216 0.18 -19.28 8.09
CA LEU A 216 1.50 -19.88 7.84
C LEU A 216 2.13 -20.37 9.14
N SER A 217 2.06 -19.61 10.22
CA SER A 217 2.59 -20.01 11.52
C SER A 217 1.90 -21.27 12.07
N VAL A 218 0.59 -21.42 11.85
CA VAL A 218 -0.17 -22.64 12.22
C VAL A 218 0.20 -23.81 11.34
N ILE A 219 0.31 -23.61 10.02
CA ILE A 219 0.69 -24.65 9.03
C ILE A 219 2.05 -25.26 9.38
N TRP A 220 3.01 -24.44 9.84
CA TRP A 220 4.35 -24.90 10.16
C TRP A 220 4.51 -25.46 11.56
N ARG A 221 3.66 -25.05 12.52
CA ARG A 221 3.72 -25.56 13.89
C ARG A 221 2.97 -26.87 14.11
N LYS A 222 1.85 -27.05 13.41
CA LYS A 222 1.04 -28.25 13.56
C LYS A 222 1.58 -29.35 12.67
N GLU A 223 1.60 -30.59 13.20
CA GLU A 223 1.97 -31.77 12.43
C GLU A 223 1.04 -31.95 11.24
N ILE A 224 -0.27 -31.82 11.47
CA ILE A 224 -1.32 -31.82 10.44
C ILE A 224 -2.12 -30.53 10.57
N ALA A 225 -1.97 -29.64 9.60
CA ALA A 225 -2.77 -28.43 9.51
C ALA A 225 -3.99 -28.65 8.60
N GLY A 226 -5.16 -28.21 9.06
CA GLY A 226 -6.40 -28.32 8.27
C GLY A 226 -6.35 -27.46 7.01
N TRP A 227 -7.05 -27.89 5.95
CA TRP A 227 -7.11 -27.23 4.64
C TRP A 227 -7.50 -25.73 4.73
N ARG A 228 -8.32 -25.35 5.70
CA ARG A 228 -8.78 -23.98 5.93
C ARG A 228 -7.64 -22.98 6.16
N TYR A 229 -6.53 -23.41 6.77
CA TYR A 229 -5.37 -22.53 6.96
C TYR A 229 -4.63 -22.31 5.64
N PHE A 230 -4.53 -23.32 4.78
CA PHE A 230 -3.97 -23.15 3.44
C PHE A 230 -4.86 -22.24 2.59
N PHE A 231 -6.18 -22.45 2.63
CA PHE A 231 -7.14 -21.60 1.93
C PHE A 231 -7.03 -20.13 2.36
N ALA A 232 -7.05 -19.88 3.66
CA ALA A 232 -6.92 -18.52 4.19
C ALA A 232 -5.53 -17.91 3.88
N ALA A 233 -4.44 -18.70 3.94
CA ALA A 233 -3.12 -18.21 3.54
C ALA A 233 -3.09 -17.79 2.07
N GLY A 234 -3.69 -18.58 1.16
CA GLY A 234 -3.79 -18.25 -0.27
C GLY A 234 -4.68 -17.04 -0.52
N LEU A 235 -5.87 -17.03 0.07
CA LEU A 235 -6.83 -15.93 -0.05
C LEU A 235 -6.24 -14.59 0.39
N PHE A 236 -5.70 -14.53 1.61
CA PHE A 236 -5.25 -13.27 2.18
C PHE A 236 -3.89 -12.83 1.64
N SER A 237 -2.97 -13.74 1.29
CA SER A 237 -1.73 -13.32 0.62
C SER A 237 -1.99 -12.76 -0.78
N ALA A 238 -2.91 -13.37 -1.54
CA ALA A 238 -3.34 -12.84 -2.83
C ALA A 238 -4.09 -11.51 -2.70
N PHE A 239 -4.95 -11.36 -1.69
CA PHE A 239 -5.67 -10.10 -1.44
C PHE A 239 -4.72 -8.97 -1.01
N ALA A 240 -3.64 -9.28 -0.27
CA ALA A 240 -2.57 -8.33 -0.02
C ALA A 240 -1.93 -7.83 -1.32
N ALA A 241 -1.61 -8.75 -2.25
CA ALA A 241 -1.04 -8.41 -3.55
C ALA A 241 -2.01 -7.61 -4.45
N ALA A 242 -3.31 -7.92 -4.40
CA ALA A 242 -4.35 -7.17 -5.12
C ALA A 242 -4.51 -5.73 -4.61
N ASN A 243 -4.16 -5.46 -3.35
CA ASN A 243 -4.16 -4.12 -2.78
C ASN A 243 -2.82 -3.40 -2.92
N GLU A 244 -1.70 -4.13 -2.79
CA GLU A 244 -0.33 -3.62 -2.86
C GLU A 244 0.50 -4.53 -3.77
N LEU A 245 0.76 -4.10 -4.99
CA LEU A 245 1.49 -4.93 -5.96
C LEU A 245 2.84 -5.47 -5.43
N PRO A 246 3.67 -4.72 -4.67
CA PRO A 246 4.90 -5.25 -4.09
C PRO A 246 4.66 -6.43 -3.12
N ALA A 247 3.47 -6.59 -2.55
CA ALA A 247 3.12 -7.74 -1.72
C ALA A 247 2.94 -9.04 -2.53
N LEU A 248 3.03 -9.00 -3.86
CA LEU A 248 3.17 -10.20 -4.71
C LEU A 248 4.43 -11.00 -4.33
N SER A 249 5.49 -10.33 -3.87
CA SER A 249 6.68 -10.99 -3.32
C SER A 249 6.35 -11.80 -2.04
N PHE A 250 5.52 -11.26 -1.16
CA PHE A 250 5.03 -12.00 0.02
C PHE A 250 4.14 -13.18 -0.39
N PHE A 251 3.20 -12.99 -1.33
CA PHE A 251 2.37 -14.07 -1.87
C PHE A 251 3.22 -15.22 -2.42
N SER A 252 4.26 -14.91 -3.19
CA SER A 252 5.16 -15.93 -3.78
C SER A 252 5.89 -16.73 -2.71
N LEU A 253 6.41 -16.06 -1.66
CA LEU A 253 7.05 -16.74 -0.53
C LEU A 253 6.06 -17.54 0.31
N ALA A 254 4.84 -17.05 0.52
CA ALA A 254 3.78 -17.78 1.21
C ALA A 254 3.39 -19.05 0.45
N ALA A 255 3.26 -18.97 -0.88
CA ALA A 255 3.00 -20.12 -1.75
C ALA A 255 4.13 -21.16 -1.65
N LEU A 256 5.39 -20.71 -1.71
CA LEU A 256 6.55 -21.59 -1.56
C LEU A 256 6.57 -22.26 -0.17
N CYS A 257 6.34 -21.50 0.90
CA CYS A 257 6.24 -22.04 2.25
C CYS A 257 5.15 -23.12 2.37
N CYS A 258 3.97 -22.89 1.79
CA CYS A 258 2.89 -23.86 1.78
C CYS A 258 3.26 -25.11 0.95
N LEU A 259 3.87 -24.91 -0.23
CA LEU A 259 4.27 -25.99 -1.15
C LEU A 259 5.31 -26.91 -0.50
N VAL A 260 6.34 -26.35 0.12
CA VAL A 260 7.38 -27.11 0.83
C VAL A 260 6.79 -27.91 2.00
N ARG A 261 5.80 -27.34 2.70
CA ARG A 261 5.19 -28.00 3.86
C ARG A 261 4.18 -29.08 3.48
N SER A 262 3.35 -28.85 2.47
CA SER A 262 2.33 -29.79 1.99
C SER A 262 1.88 -29.46 0.57
N PRO A 263 2.40 -30.15 -0.47
CA PRO A 263 1.94 -29.97 -1.85
C PRO A 263 0.42 -30.15 -2.00
N ARG A 264 -0.17 -31.16 -1.32
CA ARG A 264 -1.62 -31.39 -1.34
C ARG A 264 -2.40 -30.25 -0.68
N GLY A 265 -1.96 -29.78 0.50
CA GLY A 265 -2.57 -28.64 1.17
C GLY A 265 -2.49 -27.37 0.32
N THR A 266 -1.39 -27.20 -0.42
CA THR A 266 -1.23 -26.08 -1.36
C THR A 266 -2.20 -26.22 -2.54
N ALA A 267 -2.25 -27.37 -3.20
CA ALA A 267 -3.09 -27.58 -4.37
C ALA A 267 -4.59 -27.46 -4.05
N PHE A 268 -5.05 -28.05 -2.94
CA PHE A 268 -6.48 -28.11 -2.60
C PHE A 268 -6.94 -27.04 -1.58
N GLY A 269 -6.05 -26.28 -1.03
CA GLY A 269 -6.36 -25.18 -0.11
C GLY A 269 -5.84 -23.84 -0.61
N PHE A 270 -4.52 -23.63 -0.69
CA PHE A 270 -3.92 -22.36 -1.06
C PHE A 270 -4.33 -21.90 -2.47
N VAL A 271 -4.27 -22.80 -3.46
CA VAL A 271 -4.63 -22.49 -4.85
C VAL A 271 -6.08 -22.02 -4.99
N PRO A 272 -7.11 -22.70 -4.47
CA PRO A 272 -8.48 -22.21 -4.51
C PRO A 272 -8.66 -20.86 -3.82
N GLY A 273 -7.94 -20.59 -2.70
CA GLY A 273 -7.98 -19.31 -2.01
C GLY A 273 -7.46 -18.17 -2.88
N PHE A 274 -6.30 -18.34 -3.52
CA PHE A 274 -5.76 -17.29 -4.38
C PHE A 274 -6.56 -17.14 -5.69
N VAL A 275 -7.05 -18.22 -6.29
CA VAL A 275 -7.85 -18.16 -7.53
C VAL A 275 -9.10 -17.33 -7.33
N LEU A 276 -9.75 -17.42 -6.17
CA LEU A 276 -10.91 -16.59 -5.85
C LEU A 276 -10.58 -15.09 -5.92
N VAL A 277 -9.42 -14.69 -5.39
CA VAL A 277 -8.96 -13.28 -5.45
C VAL A 277 -8.57 -12.89 -6.87
N ALA A 278 -7.86 -13.76 -7.59
CA ALA A 278 -7.45 -13.51 -8.96
C ALA A 278 -8.67 -13.31 -9.88
N VAL A 279 -9.67 -14.18 -9.78
CA VAL A 279 -10.95 -14.03 -10.50
C VAL A 279 -11.63 -12.71 -10.13
N GLY A 280 -11.67 -12.36 -8.83
CA GLY A 280 -12.21 -11.07 -8.40
C GLY A 280 -11.44 -9.89 -8.96
N PHE A 281 -10.11 -9.90 -8.90
CA PHE A 281 -9.26 -8.81 -9.38
C PHE A 281 -9.36 -8.61 -10.88
N PHE A 282 -9.11 -9.67 -11.66
CA PHE A 282 -9.17 -9.57 -13.11
C PHE A 282 -10.60 -9.41 -13.62
N GLY A 283 -11.58 -10.08 -12.98
CA GLY A 283 -12.99 -9.95 -13.34
C GLY A 283 -13.53 -8.53 -13.13
N THR A 284 -13.20 -7.90 -12.01
CA THR A 284 -13.65 -6.51 -11.77
C THR A 284 -12.93 -5.50 -12.67
N ASN A 285 -11.65 -5.72 -13.04
CA ASN A 285 -10.99 -4.91 -14.05
C ASN A 285 -11.68 -5.06 -15.42
N PHE A 286 -12.00 -6.29 -15.82
CA PHE A 286 -12.72 -6.52 -17.07
C PHE A 286 -14.10 -5.85 -17.10
N LEU A 287 -14.85 -5.93 -16.01
CA LEU A 287 -16.15 -5.27 -15.87
C LEU A 287 -16.03 -3.74 -15.88
N ALA A 288 -14.92 -3.18 -15.42
CA ALA A 288 -14.70 -1.74 -15.38
C ALA A 288 -14.17 -1.17 -16.71
N HIS A 289 -13.30 -1.91 -17.38
CA HIS A 289 -12.47 -1.37 -18.45
C HIS A 289 -12.56 -2.15 -19.78
N GLY A 290 -13.27 -3.29 -19.81
CA GLY A 290 -13.29 -4.19 -20.97
C GLY A 290 -12.03 -5.03 -21.14
N GLU A 291 -11.05 -4.91 -20.22
CA GLU A 291 -9.79 -5.63 -20.27
C GLU A 291 -9.29 -6.02 -18.87
N TYR A 292 -8.36 -6.98 -18.81
CA TYR A 292 -7.87 -7.54 -17.55
C TYR A 292 -6.80 -6.70 -16.87
N ARG A 293 -6.10 -5.83 -17.62
CA ARG A 293 -5.07 -4.94 -17.09
C ARG A 293 -5.70 -3.86 -16.21
N PRO A 294 -5.12 -3.56 -15.05
CA PRO A 294 -5.63 -2.47 -14.21
C PRO A 294 -5.29 -1.11 -14.80
N ALA A 295 -6.16 -0.12 -14.56
CA ALA A 295 -6.05 1.24 -15.11
C ALA A 295 -4.67 1.89 -14.93
N TYR A 296 -3.98 1.64 -13.82
CA TYR A 296 -2.64 2.20 -13.56
C TYR A 296 -1.53 1.63 -14.46
N ALA A 297 -1.77 0.54 -15.18
CA ALA A 297 -0.81 -0.06 -16.11
C ALA A 297 -0.86 0.57 -17.51
N HIS A 298 -1.89 1.40 -17.79
CA HIS A 298 -2.06 2.10 -19.06
C HIS A 298 -1.40 3.48 -18.99
N ARG A 299 -0.07 3.48 -19.08
CA ARG A 299 0.75 4.69 -18.92
C ARG A 299 1.84 4.78 -19.98
N GLY A 300 1.50 4.77 -21.26
CA GLY A 300 2.50 4.92 -22.31
C GLY A 300 2.11 4.34 -23.65
N ASP A 301 3.12 3.87 -24.37
CA ASP A 301 2.91 3.21 -25.64
C ASP A 301 2.41 1.78 -25.43
N GLY A 302 1.51 1.38 -26.32
CA GLY A 302 1.11 0.00 -26.47
C GLY A 302 2.02 -0.75 -27.48
N ASP A 303 1.43 -1.74 -28.14
CA ASP A 303 2.15 -2.60 -29.08
C ASP A 303 2.63 -1.84 -30.33
N VAL A 304 3.75 -2.28 -30.88
CA VAL A 304 4.26 -1.80 -32.16
C VAL A 304 3.34 -2.28 -33.27
N VAL A 305 2.76 -1.33 -34.01
CA VAL A 305 1.84 -1.61 -35.12
C VAL A 305 2.59 -1.67 -36.44
N LYS A 306 3.57 -0.78 -36.65
CA LYS A 306 4.32 -0.65 -37.90
C LYS A 306 5.71 -0.07 -37.59
N THR A 307 6.71 -0.53 -38.33
CA THR A 307 8.07 0.03 -38.32
C THR A 307 8.38 0.60 -39.70
N LEU A 308 8.98 1.78 -39.76
CA LEU A 308 9.33 2.48 -40.98
C LEU A 308 10.71 3.11 -40.84
N THR A 309 11.46 3.15 -41.94
CA THR A 309 12.75 3.84 -42.02
C THR A 309 12.62 5.11 -42.87
N GLY A 310 13.15 6.21 -42.39
CA GLY A 310 13.08 7.49 -43.10
C GLY A 310 13.67 8.64 -42.30
N ASP A 311 13.53 9.86 -42.84
CA ASP A 311 13.90 11.10 -42.13
C ASP A 311 12.63 11.93 -41.93
N PHE A 312 11.95 11.69 -40.82
CA PHE A 312 10.65 12.33 -40.52
C PHE A 312 10.77 13.36 -39.40
N GLU A 313 11.92 13.50 -38.77
CA GLU A 313 12.09 14.29 -37.53
C GLU A 313 11.72 15.76 -37.74
N VAL A 314 12.14 16.37 -38.88
CA VAL A 314 11.88 17.78 -39.19
C VAL A 314 10.38 18.04 -39.39
N ALA A 315 9.66 17.12 -40.02
CA ALA A 315 8.21 17.26 -40.25
C ALA A 315 7.45 17.10 -38.91
N LEU A 316 7.78 16.07 -38.17
CA LEU A 316 7.16 15.80 -36.84
C LEU A 316 7.42 16.92 -35.84
N ALA A 317 8.64 17.48 -35.82
CA ALA A 317 8.96 18.62 -34.96
C ALA A 317 8.18 19.90 -35.31
N LYS A 318 7.72 20.03 -36.57
CA LYS A 318 6.84 21.12 -37.02
C LYS A 318 5.35 20.84 -36.79
N GLY A 319 5.00 19.73 -36.16
CA GLY A 319 3.62 19.32 -35.95
C GLY A 319 2.93 18.78 -37.23
N GLN A 320 3.71 18.37 -38.24
CA GLN A 320 3.19 17.81 -39.48
C GLN A 320 3.33 16.29 -39.46
N LEU A 321 2.28 15.58 -39.86
CA LEU A 321 2.27 14.13 -40.02
C LEU A 321 2.60 13.76 -41.47
N PRO A 322 3.78 13.17 -41.75
CA PRO A 322 4.07 12.62 -43.06
C PRO A 322 3.05 11.55 -43.48
N PRO A 323 2.64 11.47 -44.75
CA PRO A 323 1.66 10.49 -45.22
C PRO A 323 2.07 9.03 -44.93
N GLU A 324 3.36 8.73 -44.97
CA GLU A 324 3.93 7.40 -44.69
C GLU A 324 3.71 6.95 -43.25
N LEU A 325 3.64 7.92 -42.33
CA LEU A 325 3.40 7.74 -40.91
C LEU A 325 1.92 7.81 -40.52
N ASN A 326 1.03 8.18 -41.43
CA ASN A 326 -0.42 8.20 -41.23
C ASN A 326 -0.98 6.78 -41.30
N TYR A 327 -0.84 6.03 -40.23
CA TYR A 327 -1.18 4.62 -40.13
C TYR A 327 -2.68 4.35 -40.17
N ASP A 328 -3.52 5.23 -39.62
CA ASP A 328 -4.95 4.98 -39.36
C ASP A 328 -5.85 5.92 -40.18
N GLU A 329 -5.33 6.49 -41.26
CA GLU A 329 -6.04 7.42 -42.19
C GLU A 329 -6.84 8.49 -41.42
N LEU A 330 -6.13 9.24 -40.57
CA LEU A 330 -6.73 10.28 -39.74
C LEU A 330 -7.24 11.46 -40.61
N GLY A 331 -8.44 11.95 -40.26
CA GLY A 331 -9.06 13.04 -41.00
C GLY A 331 -8.51 14.42 -40.64
N SER A 332 -8.11 14.65 -39.41
CA SER A 332 -7.54 15.92 -38.94
C SER A 332 -6.49 15.64 -37.85
N PRO A 333 -5.29 15.14 -38.25
CA PRO A 333 -4.26 14.78 -37.30
C PRO A 333 -3.59 16.01 -36.69
N GLU A 334 -3.46 16.02 -35.37
CA GLU A 334 -2.61 16.92 -34.61
C GLU A 334 -1.39 16.14 -34.11
N VAL A 335 -0.19 16.66 -34.34
CA VAL A 335 1.07 16.06 -33.87
C VAL A 335 1.63 16.92 -32.76
N SER A 336 1.88 16.31 -31.62
CA SER A 336 2.52 16.96 -30.48
C SER A 336 3.73 16.15 -29.98
N VAL A 337 4.72 16.84 -29.47
CA VAL A 337 5.86 16.14 -28.82
C VAL A 337 5.37 15.47 -27.54
N GLY A 338 5.48 14.15 -27.51
CA GLY A 338 5.14 13.36 -26.33
C GLY A 338 6.29 13.38 -25.32
N THR A 339 6.10 14.07 -24.22
CA THR A 339 7.00 13.96 -23.06
C THR A 339 6.44 12.92 -22.09
N TRP A 340 7.22 11.88 -21.85
CA TRP A 340 6.82 10.82 -20.94
C TRP A 340 7.77 10.75 -19.75
N PRO A 341 7.27 10.84 -18.50
CA PRO A 341 8.14 10.84 -17.31
C PRO A 341 8.90 9.54 -17.09
N SER A 342 8.45 8.43 -17.66
CA SER A 342 8.99 7.10 -17.38
C SER A 342 9.74 6.45 -18.53
N SER A 343 10.00 7.17 -19.63
CA SER A 343 10.80 6.58 -20.70
C SER A 343 12.26 6.46 -20.24
N PRO A 344 12.82 5.25 -20.13
CA PRO A 344 14.22 5.07 -19.73
C PRO A 344 15.21 5.42 -20.85
N SER A 345 14.72 5.71 -22.05
CA SER A 345 15.52 6.01 -23.25
C SER A 345 15.41 7.48 -23.61
N ASN A 346 16.51 8.02 -24.19
CA ASN A 346 16.54 9.32 -24.85
C ASN A 346 15.74 9.32 -26.19
N GLU A 347 14.73 8.48 -26.30
CA GLU A 347 13.91 8.34 -27.50
C GLU A 347 13.03 9.56 -27.67
N THR A 348 13.10 10.20 -28.83
CA THR A 348 12.17 11.27 -29.19
C THR A 348 10.85 10.63 -29.59
N ARG A 349 9.76 11.11 -29.00
CA ARG A 349 8.41 10.58 -29.20
C ARG A 349 7.48 11.70 -29.63
N TRP A 350 6.58 11.39 -30.55
CA TRP A 350 5.48 12.24 -30.96
C TRP A 350 4.15 11.51 -30.73
N VAL A 351 3.15 12.24 -30.26
CA VAL A 351 1.78 11.74 -30.12
C VAL A 351 0.95 12.36 -31.24
N VAL A 352 0.30 11.49 -31.97
CA VAL A 352 -0.63 11.87 -33.04
C VAL A 352 -2.05 11.64 -32.57
N ARG A 353 -2.89 12.67 -32.65
CA ARG A 353 -4.31 12.63 -32.27
C ARG A 353 -5.15 13.05 -33.42
N ASP A 354 -6.25 12.36 -33.68
CA ASP A 354 -7.28 12.84 -34.56
C ASP A 354 -8.34 13.61 -33.78
N LEU A 355 -8.49 14.89 -34.08
CA LEU A 355 -9.45 15.75 -33.38
C LEU A 355 -10.91 15.36 -33.64
N LEU A 356 -11.17 14.58 -34.71
CA LEU A 356 -12.54 14.18 -35.10
C LEU A 356 -12.95 12.81 -34.56
N SER A 357 -12.04 11.85 -34.55
CA SER A 357 -12.36 10.45 -34.23
C SER A 357 -11.85 9.97 -32.86
N ALA A 358 -11.16 10.82 -32.11
CA ALA A 358 -10.49 10.46 -30.84
C ALA A 358 -9.44 9.32 -30.97
N LYS A 359 -9.06 8.94 -32.20
CA LYS A 359 -7.99 7.97 -32.44
C LYS A 359 -6.63 8.56 -32.09
N GLN A 360 -5.77 7.76 -31.51
CA GLN A 360 -4.45 8.19 -31.08
C GLN A 360 -3.42 7.08 -31.30
N PHE A 361 -2.20 7.49 -31.67
CA PHE A 361 -1.04 6.61 -31.70
C PHE A 361 0.24 7.41 -31.39
N SER A 362 1.32 6.72 -31.10
CA SER A 362 2.63 7.35 -30.93
C SER A 362 3.59 6.96 -32.03
N ILE A 363 4.53 7.87 -32.32
CA ILE A 363 5.65 7.67 -33.23
C ILE A 363 6.93 7.81 -32.39
N VAL A 364 7.75 6.78 -32.36
CA VAL A 364 8.98 6.74 -31.56
C VAL A 364 10.16 6.57 -32.48
N ASN A 365 11.16 7.48 -32.38
CA ASN A 365 12.44 7.29 -33.04
C ASN A 365 13.29 6.32 -32.20
N VAL A 366 13.56 5.12 -32.70
CA VAL A 366 14.29 4.06 -31.99
C VAL A 366 15.78 4.02 -32.35
N GLY A 367 16.25 4.89 -33.26
CA GLY A 367 17.66 5.04 -33.56
C GLY A 367 18.03 4.99 -35.03
N ASP A 368 19.34 4.97 -35.30
CA ASP A 368 19.90 4.93 -36.66
C ASP A 368 19.84 3.50 -37.23
N SER A 369 19.25 3.35 -38.42
CA SER A 369 19.12 2.06 -39.13
C SER A 369 20.33 1.70 -39.99
N GLY A 370 21.51 2.21 -39.68
CA GLY A 370 22.78 1.81 -40.35
C GLY A 370 22.96 2.37 -41.77
N GLY A 371 22.54 3.62 -41.99
CA GLY A 371 22.79 4.36 -43.23
C GLY A 371 21.61 4.55 -44.17
N ALA A 372 20.40 4.06 -43.80
CA ALA A 372 19.14 4.26 -44.57
C ALA A 372 18.24 5.34 -43.94
N GLY A 373 18.69 6.05 -42.90
CA GLY A 373 17.90 6.99 -42.11
C GLY A 373 17.63 6.47 -40.69
N PHE A 374 16.71 7.13 -40.00
CA PHE A 374 16.26 6.71 -38.66
C PHE A 374 15.14 5.67 -38.76
N GLU A 375 15.11 4.77 -37.79
CA GLU A 375 14.01 3.81 -37.63
C GLU A 375 12.95 4.40 -36.71
N TYR A 376 11.69 4.35 -37.17
CA TYR A 376 10.52 4.84 -36.45
C TYR A 376 9.53 3.73 -36.24
N GLU A 377 9.09 3.58 -35.01
CA GLU A 377 7.99 2.68 -34.65
C GLU A 377 6.70 3.47 -34.46
N ILE A 378 5.64 3.04 -35.13
CA ILE A 378 4.28 3.49 -34.85
C ILE A 378 3.72 2.52 -33.81
N ARG A 379 3.30 3.04 -32.67
CA ARG A 379 2.77 2.27 -31.54
C ARG A 379 1.36 2.70 -31.20
N GLN A 380 0.55 1.77 -30.73
CA GLN A 380 -0.74 2.11 -30.14
C GLN A 380 -0.51 3.07 -28.97
N TRP A 381 -1.40 4.06 -28.83
CA TRP A 381 -1.37 4.94 -27.67
C TRP A 381 -2.18 4.33 -26.53
N ASP A 382 -1.53 3.99 -25.45
CA ASP A 382 -2.12 3.30 -24.29
C ASP A 382 -1.91 4.12 -22.99
N ASN A 383 -2.09 5.44 -23.11
CA ASN A 383 -1.99 6.33 -21.96
C ASN A 383 -3.36 6.87 -21.53
N TRP A 384 -3.98 6.21 -20.59
CA TRP A 384 -5.28 6.62 -20.07
C TRP A 384 -5.22 7.85 -19.16
N TYR A 385 -4.01 8.32 -18.81
CA TYR A 385 -3.81 9.58 -18.08
C TYR A 385 -3.70 10.79 -19.03
N ASP A 386 -3.73 10.57 -20.33
CA ASP A 386 -3.64 11.61 -21.35
C ASP A 386 -5.03 12.17 -21.68
N TYR A 387 -5.47 13.14 -20.89
CA TYR A 387 -6.70 13.89 -21.08
C TYR A 387 -6.49 15.37 -20.72
N PRO A 388 -7.28 16.30 -21.30
CA PRO A 388 -7.15 17.74 -21.02
C PRO A 388 -7.25 18.04 -19.52
N GLY A 389 -6.25 18.75 -18.98
CA GLY A 389 -6.18 19.09 -17.56
C GLY A 389 -5.71 17.95 -16.64
N SER A 390 -5.14 16.88 -17.18
CA SER A 390 -4.55 15.82 -16.39
C SER A 390 -3.32 16.30 -15.63
N TYR A 391 -3.32 16.15 -14.31
CA TYR A 391 -2.18 16.44 -13.45
C TYR A 391 -0.91 15.66 -13.84
N TRP A 392 -1.08 14.45 -14.38
CA TRP A 392 0.01 13.54 -14.69
C TRP A 392 0.74 13.88 -15.99
N LEU A 393 0.09 14.63 -16.88
CA LEU A 393 0.69 15.11 -18.12
C LEU A 393 1.44 16.44 -17.97
N ASP A 394 1.19 17.17 -16.89
CA ASP A 394 1.87 18.43 -16.67
C ASP A 394 3.35 18.19 -16.42
N VAL A 395 4.13 18.41 -17.49
CA VAL A 395 5.59 18.24 -17.52
C VAL A 395 6.31 19.35 -16.78
N ASN A 396 5.61 20.49 -16.55
CA ASN A 396 6.19 21.62 -15.83
C ASN A 396 6.32 21.25 -14.35
N ALA A 397 7.54 20.82 -13.99
CA ALA A 397 7.90 20.48 -12.62
C ALA A 397 7.57 21.58 -11.58
N GLU A 398 7.35 22.82 -12.04
CA GLU A 398 7.02 23.96 -11.18
C GLU A 398 5.62 23.87 -10.59
N SER A 399 4.66 23.22 -11.26
CA SER A 399 3.29 23.05 -10.77
C SER A 399 3.13 21.87 -9.82
N LYS A 400 4.07 20.93 -9.80
CA LYS A 400 4.04 19.75 -8.92
C LYS A 400 4.63 20.06 -7.56
N SER A 401 4.10 19.41 -6.50
CA SER A 401 4.71 19.48 -5.18
C SER A 401 6.11 18.87 -5.19
N LEU A 402 7.00 19.31 -4.31
CA LEU A 402 8.38 18.80 -4.20
C LEU A 402 8.43 17.28 -4.03
N VAL A 403 7.43 16.68 -3.37
CA VAL A 403 7.36 15.23 -3.17
C VAL A 403 7.01 14.43 -4.43
N ASP A 404 6.53 15.10 -5.48
CA ASP A 404 6.18 14.47 -6.77
C ASP A 404 7.15 14.84 -7.90
N ARG A 405 8.18 15.64 -7.61
CA ARG A 405 9.15 16.09 -8.62
C ARG A 405 10.29 15.10 -8.91
N GLY A 406 10.46 14.09 -8.08
CA GLY A 406 11.65 13.27 -8.05
C GLY A 406 12.80 13.92 -7.28
N GLN A 407 13.67 13.08 -6.72
CA GLN A 407 14.86 13.51 -5.98
C GLN A 407 16.07 13.43 -6.92
N PRO A 408 16.80 14.51 -7.21
CA PRO A 408 17.92 14.47 -8.16
C PRO A 408 19.02 13.46 -7.75
N SER A 409 19.36 13.43 -6.45
CA SER A 409 20.35 12.51 -5.93
C SER A 409 19.73 11.24 -5.37
N GLY A 410 20.08 10.07 -5.91
CA GLY A 410 19.65 8.76 -5.38
C GLY A 410 20.13 8.51 -3.94
N ILE A 411 21.32 9.02 -3.56
CA ILE A 411 21.85 8.89 -2.20
C ILE A 411 21.04 9.76 -1.23
N LEU A 412 20.72 10.99 -1.61
CA LEU A 412 19.89 11.89 -0.80
C LEU A 412 18.47 11.33 -0.64
N TYR A 413 17.91 10.80 -1.72
CA TYR A 413 16.62 10.11 -1.68
C TYR A 413 16.65 8.92 -0.72
N ALA A 414 17.66 8.04 -0.82
CA ALA A 414 17.82 6.90 0.07
C ALA A 414 17.96 7.34 1.55
N PHE A 415 18.72 8.40 1.81
CA PHE A 415 18.86 8.97 3.15
C PHE A 415 17.50 9.44 3.68
N HIS A 416 16.74 10.20 2.88
CA HIS A 416 15.42 10.70 3.31
C HIS A 416 14.40 9.59 3.50
N VAL A 417 14.44 8.53 2.69
CA VAL A 417 13.57 7.34 2.84
C VAL A 417 13.89 6.54 4.10
N LEU A 418 15.15 6.48 4.52
CA LEU A 418 15.57 5.65 5.65
C LEU A 418 15.68 6.42 6.97
N PHE A 419 16.33 7.60 6.95
CA PHE A 419 16.76 8.33 8.15
C PHE A 419 16.37 9.81 8.17
N GLY A 420 16.03 10.40 7.02
CA GLY A 420 15.69 11.82 6.91
C GLY A 420 14.21 12.08 7.24
N HIS A 421 13.64 13.08 6.56
CA HIS A 421 12.32 13.62 6.88
C HIS A 421 11.13 12.67 6.63
N HIS A 422 11.24 11.70 5.72
CA HIS A 422 10.27 10.62 5.49
C HIS A 422 10.78 9.26 5.96
N GLY A 423 11.79 9.29 6.81
CA GLY A 423 12.59 8.12 7.14
C GLY A 423 11.84 7.05 7.94
N VAL A 424 11.98 5.80 7.48
CA VAL A 424 11.43 4.63 8.15
C VAL A 424 11.90 4.54 9.60
N PHE A 425 13.19 4.82 9.84
CA PHE A 425 13.80 4.72 11.17
C PHE A 425 13.69 6.01 11.98
N SER A 426 13.71 7.17 11.35
CA SER A 426 13.59 8.45 12.07
C SER A 426 12.18 8.71 12.56
N LEU A 427 11.17 8.41 11.74
CA LEU A 427 9.77 8.57 12.11
C LEU A 427 9.24 7.45 13.00
N THR A 428 9.76 6.24 12.85
CA THR A 428 9.33 5.07 13.62
C THR A 428 10.55 4.31 14.17
N PRO A 429 11.29 4.88 15.14
CA PRO A 429 12.57 4.33 15.58
C PRO A 429 12.46 2.94 16.23
N MET A 430 11.29 2.50 16.64
CA MET A 430 11.11 1.11 17.10
C MET A 430 11.44 0.07 16.03
N TRP A 431 11.41 0.42 14.72
CA TRP A 431 11.82 -0.49 13.64
C TRP A 431 13.28 -0.92 13.72
N VAL A 432 14.14 -0.16 14.40
CA VAL A 432 15.52 -0.59 14.68
C VAL A 432 15.55 -1.94 15.42
N MET A 433 14.63 -2.14 16.38
CA MET A 433 14.51 -3.43 17.07
C MET A 433 13.99 -4.54 16.15
N SER A 434 13.14 -4.23 15.19
CA SER A 434 12.65 -5.21 14.19
C SER A 434 13.80 -5.69 13.29
N PHE A 435 14.60 -4.76 12.75
CA PHE A 435 15.73 -5.12 11.90
C PHE A 435 16.82 -5.87 12.68
N ALA A 436 17.17 -5.42 13.89
CA ALA A 436 18.06 -6.16 14.77
C ALA A 436 17.50 -7.56 15.10
N GLY A 437 16.18 -7.67 15.27
CA GLY A 437 15.48 -8.93 15.52
C GLY A 437 15.54 -9.90 14.34
N MET A 438 15.38 -9.40 13.10
CA MET A 438 15.56 -10.21 11.89
C MET A 438 16.96 -10.86 11.85
N PHE A 439 18.01 -10.05 12.05
CA PHE A 439 19.39 -10.56 12.11
C PHE A 439 19.62 -11.53 13.28
N SER A 440 19.07 -11.22 14.46
CA SER A 440 19.14 -12.10 15.62
C SER A 440 18.52 -13.47 15.35
N LEU A 441 17.39 -13.53 14.60
CA LEU A 441 16.76 -14.77 14.19
C LEU A 441 17.64 -15.58 13.21
N LEU A 442 18.36 -14.91 12.32
CA LEU A 442 19.25 -15.58 11.36
C LEU A 442 20.49 -16.19 12.05
N ILE A 443 21.12 -15.46 12.96
CA ILE A 443 22.34 -15.92 13.64
C ILE A 443 22.09 -16.91 14.81
N GLY A 444 20.84 -17.22 15.10
CA GLY A 444 20.50 -18.30 16.01
C GLY A 444 20.16 -17.88 17.44
N ALA A 445 19.45 -16.78 17.64
CA ALA A 445 18.88 -16.42 18.94
C ALA A 445 18.12 -17.60 19.58
N LYS A 446 18.08 -17.66 20.92
CA LYS A 446 17.46 -18.78 21.68
C LYS A 446 16.00 -19.07 21.27
N ILE A 447 15.24 -18.03 20.89
CA ILE A 447 13.89 -18.15 20.32
C ILE A 447 13.93 -18.82 18.93
N ALA A 448 15.06 -18.69 18.23
CA ALA A 448 15.31 -19.30 16.93
C ALA A 448 15.61 -20.81 17.00
N GLY A 449 15.62 -21.44 18.17
CA GLY A 449 15.63 -22.91 18.32
C GLY A 449 14.45 -23.58 17.60
N GLN A 450 13.43 -22.78 17.27
CA GLN A 450 12.36 -23.18 16.37
C GLN A 450 12.76 -22.81 14.93
N PHE A 451 12.95 -23.80 14.08
CA PHE A 451 13.25 -23.67 12.65
C PHE A 451 12.35 -22.64 11.94
N GLN A 452 11.08 -22.56 12.35
CA GLN A 452 10.09 -21.64 11.81
C GLN A 452 10.46 -20.15 12.00
N MET A 453 11.08 -19.80 13.16
CA MET A 453 11.45 -18.40 13.43
C MET A 453 12.63 -17.94 12.58
N ARG A 454 13.55 -18.83 12.24
CA ARG A 454 14.65 -18.53 11.30
C ARG A 454 14.12 -18.25 9.90
N TRP A 455 13.18 -19.07 9.44
CA TRP A 455 12.54 -18.88 8.14
C TRP A 455 11.74 -17.58 8.08
N LEU A 456 11.02 -17.24 9.16
CA LEU A 456 10.33 -15.95 9.26
C LEU A 456 11.34 -14.78 9.17
N GLY A 457 12.45 -14.85 9.91
CA GLY A 457 13.51 -13.84 9.84
C GLY A 457 14.08 -13.71 8.43
N LEU A 458 14.42 -14.83 7.78
CA LEU A 458 14.94 -14.83 6.41
C LEU A 458 13.93 -14.24 5.41
N MET A 459 12.70 -14.71 5.44
CA MET A 459 11.62 -14.21 4.59
C MET A 459 11.45 -12.70 4.77
N THR A 460 11.43 -12.23 6.00
CA THR A 460 11.24 -10.80 6.30
C THR A 460 12.42 -9.95 5.81
N VAL A 461 13.67 -10.44 5.97
CA VAL A 461 14.85 -9.76 5.42
C VAL A 461 14.77 -9.69 3.90
N VAL A 462 14.51 -10.81 3.23
CA VAL A 462 14.40 -10.85 1.76
C VAL A 462 13.34 -9.87 1.27
N LEU A 463 12.14 -9.90 1.84
CA LEU A 463 11.06 -8.99 1.48
C LEU A 463 11.43 -7.52 1.72
N SER A 464 12.04 -7.21 2.87
CA SER A 464 12.44 -5.84 3.19
C SER A 464 13.50 -5.33 2.21
N VAL A 465 14.51 -6.15 1.91
CA VAL A 465 15.59 -5.78 0.96
C VAL A 465 15.02 -5.59 -0.45
N VAL A 466 14.20 -6.53 -0.93
CA VAL A 466 13.60 -6.46 -2.28
C VAL A 466 12.72 -5.21 -2.41
N VAL A 467 11.83 -4.98 -1.45
CA VAL A 467 10.85 -3.89 -1.55
C VAL A 467 11.48 -2.52 -1.31
N ILE A 468 12.32 -2.38 -0.29
CA ILE A 468 13.05 -1.13 -0.06
C ILE A 468 14.01 -0.86 -1.24
N GLY A 469 14.74 -1.89 -1.68
CA GLY A 469 15.63 -1.79 -2.84
C GLY A 469 14.90 -1.37 -4.11
N PHE A 470 13.71 -1.91 -4.37
CA PHE A 470 12.86 -1.49 -5.49
C PHE A 470 12.54 0.00 -5.44
N TYR A 471 12.10 0.52 -4.29
CA TYR A 471 11.77 1.95 -4.16
C TYR A 471 13.01 2.84 -4.22
N LEU A 472 14.14 2.43 -3.66
CA LEU A 472 15.37 3.22 -3.69
C LEU A 472 16.02 3.30 -5.08
N ASN A 473 15.81 2.29 -5.93
CA ASN A 473 16.35 2.23 -7.29
C ASN A 473 15.42 2.81 -8.37
N ARG A 474 14.39 3.54 -7.99
CA ARG A 474 13.50 4.18 -8.96
C ARG A 474 14.27 5.21 -9.81
N PRO A 475 13.93 5.34 -11.12
CA PRO A 475 14.40 6.44 -11.93
C PRO A 475 14.09 7.79 -11.29
N GLU A 476 14.91 8.81 -11.56
CA GLU A 476 14.76 10.13 -10.94
C GLU A 476 13.33 10.68 -11.02
N MET A 477 12.73 10.58 -12.20
CA MET A 477 11.37 11.06 -12.46
C MET A 477 10.28 10.38 -11.61
N ASP A 478 10.55 9.16 -11.14
CA ASP A 478 9.62 8.37 -10.33
C ASP A 478 9.95 8.41 -8.83
N ARG A 479 11.06 9.05 -8.44
CA ARG A 479 11.45 9.16 -7.02
C ARG A 479 10.49 10.09 -6.31
N ASN A 480 9.73 9.56 -5.38
CA ASN A 480 8.86 10.32 -4.50
C ASN A 480 8.62 9.54 -3.20
N TYR A 481 7.96 10.14 -2.24
CA TYR A 481 7.72 9.56 -0.92
C TYR A 481 6.31 8.98 -0.76
N GLY A 482 5.59 8.79 -1.87
CA GLY A 482 4.19 8.36 -1.88
C GLY A 482 3.21 9.54 -1.96
N GLY A 483 3.65 10.66 -2.54
CA GLY A 483 2.93 11.91 -2.52
C GLY A 483 3.01 12.61 -1.16
N VAL A 484 2.13 13.57 -0.90
CA VAL A 484 2.00 14.20 0.43
C VAL A 484 1.43 13.17 1.39
N THR A 485 2.27 12.66 2.28
CA THR A 485 1.94 11.58 3.21
C THR A 485 2.79 11.67 4.47
N SER A 486 2.22 11.28 5.61
CA SER A 486 2.90 11.36 6.91
C SER A 486 3.99 10.31 7.14
N ALA A 487 4.06 9.28 6.29
CA ALA A 487 5.08 8.23 6.35
C ALA A 487 5.19 7.50 5.00
N LEU A 488 6.23 6.70 4.82
CA LEU A 488 6.42 5.87 3.63
C LEU A 488 5.40 4.71 3.62
N ARG A 489 4.17 5.02 3.20
CA ARG A 489 3.01 4.13 3.26
C ARG A 489 3.14 2.85 2.44
N TRP A 490 4.00 2.83 1.44
CA TRP A 490 4.25 1.66 0.59
C TRP A 490 4.88 0.46 1.33
N LEU A 491 5.39 0.68 2.55
CA LEU A 491 5.96 -0.36 3.39
C LEU A 491 5.00 -0.87 4.49
N PHE A 492 3.80 -0.32 4.59
CA PHE A 492 2.88 -0.63 5.69
C PHE A 492 2.47 -2.11 5.76
N TRP A 493 2.36 -2.78 4.63
CA TRP A 493 2.05 -4.19 4.59
C TRP A 493 3.17 -5.09 5.16
N LEU A 494 4.40 -4.58 5.31
CA LEU A 494 5.50 -5.26 5.99
C LEU A 494 5.42 -5.16 7.52
N ALA A 495 4.65 -4.22 8.07
CA ALA A 495 4.58 -3.98 9.50
C ALA A 495 4.25 -5.23 10.35
N PRO A 496 3.32 -6.13 9.96
CA PRO A 496 3.07 -7.37 10.69
C PRO A 496 4.32 -8.24 10.85
N LEU A 497 5.10 -8.37 9.78
CA LEU A 497 6.34 -9.16 9.77
C LEU A 497 7.41 -8.51 10.66
N TRP A 498 7.57 -7.21 10.56
CA TRP A 498 8.54 -6.45 11.35
C TRP A 498 8.22 -6.51 12.85
N LEU A 499 6.94 -6.39 13.22
CA LEU A 499 6.51 -6.48 14.62
C LEU A 499 6.79 -7.86 15.22
N VAL A 500 6.53 -8.94 14.49
CA VAL A 500 6.83 -10.29 15.00
C VAL A 500 8.34 -10.51 15.08
N CYS A 501 9.12 -10.03 14.13
CA CYS A 501 10.58 -10.11 14.14
C CYS A 501 11.24 -9.28 15.27
N MET A 502 10.52 -8.31 15.85
CA MET A 502 11.01 -7.51 16.98
C MET A 502 11.18 -8.31 18.27
N LEU A 503 10.40 -9.38 18.45
CA LEU A 503 10.30 -10.13 19.71
C LEU A 503 11.64 -10.58 20.31
N PRO A 504 12.62 -11.14 19.55
CA PRO A 504 13.89 -11.58 20.16
C PRO A 504 14.68 -10.47 20.83
N VAL A 505 14.70 -9.28 20.20
CA VAL A 505 15.42 -8.13 20.75
C VAL A 505 14.69 -7.54 21.94
N VAL A 506 13.38 -7.42 21.85
CA VAL A 506 12.54 -6.96 22.96
C VAL A 506 12.68 -7.88 24.17
N ASP A 507 12.70 -9.22 23.99
CA ASP A 507 12.95 -10.17 25.06
C ASP A 507 14.33 -9.99 25.70
N GLY A 508 15.36 -9.78 24.88
CA GLY A 508 16.71 -9.51 25.38
C GLY A 508 16.79 -8.21 26.20
N LEU A 509 16.23 -7.13 25.67
CA LEU A 509 16.20 -5.82 26.33
C LEU A 509 15.34 -5.83 27.61
N ALA A 510 14.26 -6.58 27.64
CA ALA A 510 13.35 -6.69 28.79
C ALA A 510 14.00 -7.20 30.07
N ARG A 511 15.17 -7.84 29.99
CA ARG A 511 15.89 -8.40 31.12
C ARG A 511 16.53 -7.35 32.01
N THR A 512 16.72 -6.14 31.55
CA THR A 512 17.33 -5.04 32.28
C THR A 512 16.39 -3.83 32.34
N ARG A 513 16.54 -3.02 33.42
CA ARG A 513 15.80 -1.76 33.55
C ARG A 513 16.13 -0.78 32.41
N THR A 514 17.41 -0.66 32.07
CA THR A 514 17.87 0.19 30.96
C THR A 514 17.30 -0.28 29.61
N GLY A 515 17.29 -1.59 29.36
CA GLY A 515 16.71 -2.12 28.13
C GLY A 515 15.21 -1.84 28.02
N LYS A 516 14.44 -1.97 29.12
CA LYS A 516 13.02 -1.55 29.15
C LYS A 516 12.86 -0.05 28.89
N ALA A 517 13.72 0.79 29.47
CA ALA A 517 13.69 2.24 29.23
C ALA A 517 13.95 2.58 27.75
N ILE A 518 14.90 1.90 27.09
CA ILE A 518 15.14 2.02 25.65
C ILE A 518 13.88 1.64 24.86
N CYS A 519 13.25 0.49 25.17
CA CYS A 519 12.02 0.07 24.55
C CYS A 519 10.92 1.14 24.68
N TYR A 520 10.69 1.66 25.88
CA TYR A 520 9.69 2.72 26.11
C TYR A 520 10.01 4.01 25.34
N LEU A 521 11.28 4.42 25.29
CA LEU A 521 11.70 5.61 24.54
C LEU A 521 11.41 5.45 23.04
N LEU A 522 11.84 4.33 22.44
CA LEU A 522 11.63 4.06 21.01
C LEU A 522 10.14 3.96 20.67
N PHE A 523 9.36 3.33 21.54
CA PHE A 523 7.91 3.29 21.42
C PHE A 523 7.27 4.68 21.52
N ALA A 524 7.64 5.47 22.52
CA ALA A 524 7.07 6.81 22.74
C ALA A 524 7.32 7.73 21.53
N VAL A 525 8.55 7.76 21.00
CA VAL A 525 8.85 8.56 19.80
C VAL A 525 8.05 8.08 18.59
N SER A 526 7.95 6.76 18.39
CA SER A 526 7.15 6.19 17.31
C SER A 526 5.66 6.51 17.44
N ALA A 527 5.11 6.42 18.66
CA ALA A 527 3.72 6.74 18.94
C ALA A 527 3.41 8.25 18.75
N VAL A 528 4.31 9.13 19.20
CA VAL A 528 4.18 10.58 18.95
C VAL A 528 4.20 10.88 17.46
N SER A 529 5.11 10.27 16.69
CA SER A 529 5.15 10.41 15.22
C SER A 529 3.85 9.96 14.56
N ALA A 530 3.32 8.80 14.96
CA ALA A 530 2.04 8.29 14.45
C ALA A 530 0.85 9.17 14.87
N CYS A 531 0.93 9.81 16.04
CA CYS A 531 -0.11 10.70 16.54
C CYS A 531 -0.07 12.09 15.89
N TYR A 532 1.06 12.56 15.37
CA TYR A 532 1.18 13.89 14.75
C TYR A 532 0.16 14.12 13.64
N SER A 533 -0.05 13.14 12.79
CA SER A 533 -0.93 13.23 11.61
C SER A 533 -2.30 12.57 11.80
N VAL A 534 -2.77 12.44 13.04
CA VAL A 534 -4.07 11.78 13.31
C VAL A 534 -5.26 12.51 12.71
N ALA A 535 -5.17 13.83 12.53
CA ALA A 535 -6.24 14.61 11.92
C ALA A 535 -6.32 14.39 10.41
N ASN A 536 -5.17 14.25 9.75
CA ASN A 536 -5.07 13.99 8.33
C ASN A 536 -3.78 13.22 8.04
N PRO A 537 -3.83 11.95 7.60
CA PRO A 537 -2.63 11.19 7.25
C PRO A 537 -1.95 11.66 5.96
N TRP A 538 -2.62 12.48 5.17
CA TRP A 538 -2.14 13.03 3.91
C TRP A 538 -1.53 14.43 4.10
N VAL A 539 -0.63 14.54 5.07
CA VAL A 539 0.20 15.71 5.35
C VAL A 539 1.66 15.30 5.41
N HIS A 540 2.57 16.26 5.29
CA HIS A 540 3.98 15.98 5.47
C HIS A 540 4.27 15.52 6.91
N PRO A 541 5.30 14.69 7.12
CA PRO A 541 5.73 14.30 8.47
C PRO A 541 6.25 15.51 9.24
N TRP A 542 6.15 15.47 10.58
CA TRP A 542 6.66 16.53 11.44
C TRP A 542 8.17 16.81 11.23
N LEU A 543 8.96 15.79 10.87
CA LEU A 543 10.37 15.97 10.54
C LEU A 543 10.57 16.78 9.24
N TYR A 544 9.67 16.65 8.26
CA TYR A 544 9.72 17.43 7.03
C TYR A 544 9.50 18.94 7.32
N GLU A 545 8.58 19.25 8.21
CA GLU A 545 8.33 20.62 8.62
C GLU A 545 9.54 21.22 9.36
N ILE A 546 10.11 20.50 10.33
CA ILE A 546 11.33 20.92 11.03
C ILE A 546 12.49 21.05 10.05
N TRP A 547 12.67 20.10 9.13
CA TRP A 547 13.74 20.14 8.13
C TRP A 547 13.65 21.41 7.28
N GLY A 548 12.44 21.80 6.87
CA GLY A 548 12.19 23.02 6.14
C GLY A 548 12.57 24.31 6.90
N MET A 549 12.46 24.30 8.22
CA MET A 549 12.89 25.43 9.07
C MET A 549 14.41 25.57 9.17
N THR A 550 15.17 24.50 8.92
CA THR A 550 16.65 24.52 9.00
C THR A 550 17.32 25.06 7.74
N GLY A 551 16.57 25.28 6.64
CA GLY A 551 17.14 25.69 5.36
C GLY A 551 17.96 24.60 4.64
N LEU A 552 17.96 23.37 5.14
CA LEU A 552 18.60 22.24 4.47
C LEU A 552 17.81 21.79 3.23
N PRO A 553 18.46 21.21 2.22
CA PRO A 553 17.78 20.70 1.03
C PRO A 553 16.67 19.68 1.41
N ARG A 554 15.49 19.84 0.83
CA ARG A 554 14.34 18.96 1.04
C ARG A 554 14.31 17.81 0.06
#